data_3c4cebb2f668b2557fb1188e9020da3f
#
_entry.id   3c4cebb2f668b2557fb1188e9020da3f
#
_cell.length_a   1.000
_cell.length_b   1.000
_cell.length_c   1.000
_cell.angle_alpha   90.00
_cell.angle_beta   90.00
_cell.angle_gamma   90.00
#
_symmetry.space_group_name_H-M   'P 1'
#
loop_
_entity.id
_entity.type
_entity.pdbx_description
1 polymer ?
#
loop_
_entity_poly.entity_id
_entity_poly.type
_entity_poly.pdbx_seq_one_letter_code
_entity_poly.pdbx_strand_id
1 'polypeptide(L)'
;MEMTCLKSDVPSPEELDIPALKAKYLQERDKRLRREGGEQYVRPTDDFSDNYAHDPFTPVAGREALVEDIDVAILGAGFSGILAGYHLHKQGVSNVRNIDHAGGFGGVWYWNRYPGVQCDNDAYCYLPLLEETGFMPSKKFSDGWEIQQYCQDMAERFELADKALFHTLVTGIRWEESIKRWHVTTNRGDDIRARFVVMAGGVMNMPKLPGIPGIHDFKGKMFHTSRWEHDYTGGSWTAPELEKLRDKRVAIIGTGATSVQAVPHLAKYAKHLYVLQRTPSNIDERPNPPTNPEWAASLQPGWQQERMANFHRAAQQFFIPGEPDLICDIWTEISRNLAIELGEEGWPALEPLEFMDRREVVDFQVMERLRRRVDSIVEDKDTAEKLKPYFRFMCKRPLSNNDYYPAFNQPNVTLIDVSATQGVERMTEKGFIADGVEHEVDLVIFASGFEVTSDLKRRWGIDTVEGRGGKSIYEHWTNGASTFHGVITDEFPAMFYMGYIQGATNSSTTEQFGRQAEHIAFMIGETQRRGASTVSATKEGVEGYCAHCKQNEVDMSGFQNDCTPSYFNNEGDKELKWALFRGYLPGWDAFRDMLGDWRKGDTHPGVKFEDASPDEVRATAESLVEER
;
A
#
# COMPACT_ATOMS: atom_id res chain seq x y z
N MET A 1 7.25 -22.40 -22.41
CA MET A 1 6.16 -23.35 -22.07
C MET A 1 5.34 -22.64 -21.01
N GLU A 2 4.20 -22.09 -21.38
CA GLU A 2 3.24 -21.52 -20.42
C GLU A 2 2.90 -22.62 -19.42
N MET A 3 3.11 -22.36 -18.13
CA MET A 3 2.61 -23.27 -17.10
C MET A 3 1.09 -23.22 -17.15
N THR A 4 0.46 -24.26 -17.66
CA THR A 4 -0.99 -24.40 -17.58
C THR A 4 -1.34 -24.57 -16.11
N CYS A 5 -1.92 -23.54 -15.50
CA CYS A 5 -2.35 -23.61 -14.12
C CYS A 5 -3.52 -24.57 -13.99
N LEU A 6 -3.32 -25.59 -13.21
CA LEU A 6 -4.36 -26.56 -12.90
C LEU A 6 -5.24 -26.04 -11.74
N LYS A 7 -6.44 -26.59 -11.64
CA LYS A 7 -7.29 -26.42 -10.46
C LYS A 7 -6.51 -26.90 -9.23
N SER A 8 -6.58 -26.14 -8.15
CA SER A 8 -5.96 -26.52 -6.88
C SER A 8 -6.64 -27.77 -6.30
N ASP A 9 -5.86 -28.59 -5.59
CA ASP A 9 -6.39 -29.71 -4.81
C ASP A 9 -7.08 -29.16 -3.55
N VAL A 10 -8.34 -28.78 -3.70
CA VAL A 10 -9.19 -28.27 -2.63
C VAL A 10 -10.20 -29.35 -2.20
N PRO A 11 -10.63 -29.36 -0.93
CA PRO A 11 -11.68 -30.29 -0.49
C PRO A 11 -12.99 -30.07 -1.26
N SER A 12 -13.77 -31.13 -1.44
CA SER A 12 -15.11 -30.99 -2.02
C SER A 12 -16.04 -30.20 -1.09
N PRO A 13 -17.09 -29.56 -1.62
CA PRO A 13 -18.05 -28.83 -0.78
C PRO A 13 -18.71 -29.71 0.30
N GLU A 14 -18.91 -31.00 0.00
CA GLU A 14 -19.53 -31.97 0.93
C GLU A 14 -18.63 -32.34 2.12
N GLU A 15 -17.31 -32.12 2.00
CA GLU A 15 -16.37 -32.28 3.10
C GLU A 15 -16.39 -31.11 4.10
N LEU A 16 -17.09 -30.03 3.76
CA LEU A 16 -17.10 -28.78 4.53
C LEU A 16 -18.44 -28.58 5.24
N ASP A 17 -18.38 -28.34 6.55
CA ASP A 17 -19.53 -27.81 7.30
C ASP A 17 -19.49 -26.25 7.20
N ILE A 18 -19.96 -25.72 6.06
CA ILE A 18 -19.95 -24.26 5.79
C ILE A 18 -20.73 -23.47 6.88
N PRO A 19 -21.92 -23.90 7.33
CA PRO A 19 -22.58 -23.22 8.45
C PRO A 19 -21.74 -23.14 9.73
N ALA A 20 -21.09 -24.23 10.14
CA ALA A 20 -20.21 -24.24 11.30
C ALA A 20 -18.96 -23.36 11.08
N LEU A 21 -18.38 -23.34 9.87
CA LEU A 21 -17.26 -22.46 9.53
C LEU A 21 -17.67 -20.99 9.57
N LYS A 22 -18.84 -20.61 9.05
CA LYS A 22 -19.36 -19.23 9.16
C LYS A 22 -19.51 -18.81 10.62
N ALA A 23 -20.07 -19.65 11.46
CA ALA A 23 -20.20 -19.38 12.90
C ALA A 23 -18.83 -19.22 13.58
N LYS A 24 -17.87 -20.08 13.25
CA LYS A 24 -16.48 -19.98 13.74
C LYS A 24 -15.80 -18.69 13.29
N TYR A 25 -15.96 -18.27 12.02
CA TYR A 25 -15.37 -17.03 11.52
C TYR A 25 -15.89 -15.80 12.27
N LEU A 26 -17.19 -15.73 12.52
CA LEU A 26 -17.79 -14.66 13.31
C LEU A 26 -17.30 -14.66 14.76
N GLN A 27 -17.21 -15.83 15.40
CA GLN A 27 -16.64 -15.97 16.75
C GLN A 27 -15.20 -15.46 16.81
N GLU A 28 -14.36 -15.84 15.83
CA GLU A 28 -12.96 -15.41 15.77
C GLU A 28 -12.82 -13.92 15.47
N ARG A 29 -13.73 -13.35 14.66
CA ARG A 29 -13.82 -11.89 14.45
C ARG A 29 -14.14 -11.18 15.77
N ASP A 30 -15.21 -11.58 16.44
CA ASP A 30 -15.71 -10.91 17.66
C ASP A 30 -14.70 -10.94 18.80
N LYS A 31 -13.92 -12.02 18.92
CA LYS A 31 -12.80 -12.15 19.85
C LYS A 31 -11.74 -11.04 19.67
N ARG A 32 -11.58 -10.50 18.47
CA ARG A 32 -10.51 -9.57 18.09
C ARG A 32 -10.96 -8.12 17.93
N LEU A 33 -12.27 -7.87 17.92
CA LEU A 33 -12.81 -6.51 17.81
C LEU A 33 -12.51 -5.70 19.08
N ARG A 34 -11.89 -4.53 18.89
CA ARG A 34 -11.65 -3.56 19.95
C ARG A 34 -12.59 -2.36 19.79
N ARG A 35 -13.05 -1.81 20.92
CA ARG A 35 -13.93 -0.62 20.90
C ARG A 35 -13.24 0.62 20.37
N GLU A 36 -11.94 0.71 20.57
CA GLU A 36 -11.11 1.83 20.15
C GLU A 36 -10.87 1.87 18.63
N GLY A 37 -11.15 0.75 17.92
CA GLY A 37 -10.91 0.69 16.48
C GLY A 37 -9.49 1.13 16.10
N GLY A 38 -9.35 2.08 15.19
CA GLY A 38 -8.06 2.66 14.78
C GLY A 38 -7.31 3.42 15.87
N GLU A 39 -8.02 3.95 16.88
CA GLU A 39 -7.40 4.70 17.99
C GLU A 39 -6.62 3.81 18.97
N GLN A 40 -6.65 2.50 18.81
CA GLN A 40 -5.77 1.57 19.53
C GLN A 40 -4.27 1.78 19.21
N TYR A 41 -3.95 2.52 18.16
CA TYR A 41 -2.58 2.80 17.73
C TYR A 41 -2.17 4.23 18.08
N VAL A 42 -0.94 4.38 18.59
CA VAL A 42 -0.33 5.69 18.83
C VAL A 42 0.24 6.25 17.54
N ARG A 43 0.31 7.57 17.43
CA ARG A 43 0.92 8.25 16.27
C ARG A 43 2.43 8.30 16.45
N PRO A 44 3.21 7.78 15.48
CA PRO A 44 4.66 7.86 15.58
C PRO A 44 5.21 9.29 15.59
N THR A 45 4.46 10.24 15.04
CA THR A 45 4.83 11.67 15.01
C THR A 45 4.68 12.36 16.36
N ASP A 46 3.98 11.75 17.31
CA ASP A 46 3.79 12.30 18.66
C ASP A 46 4.84 11.69 19.61
N ASP A 47 4.53 10.55 20.23
CA ASP A 47 5.35 9.93 21.28
C ASP A 47 6.67 9.33 20.79
N PHE A 48 6.77 9.00 19.48
CA PHE A 48 7.93 8.36 18.86
C PHE A 48 8.52 9.20 17.72
N SER A 49 8.35 10.53 17.77
CA SER A 49 8.76 11.44 16.70
C SER A 49 10.23 11.30 16.32
N ASP A 50 11.12 11.16 17.30
CA ASP A 50 12.55 10.99 17.06
C ASP A 50 12.86 9.69 16.30
N ASN A 51 12.18 8.59 16.67
CA ASN A 51 12.34 7.31 16.01
C ASN A 51 11.76 7.34 14.58
N TYR A 52 10.64 8.04 14.37
CA TYR A 52 10.03 8.18 13.06
C TYR A 52 10.87 9.06 12.12
N ALA A 53 11.39 10.17 12.64
CA ALA A 53 12.23 11.10 11.89
C ALA A 53 13.63 10.54 11.61
N HIS A 54 14.08 9.54 12.39
CA HIS A 54 15.39 8.91 12.20
C HIS A 54 15.42 8.05 10.95
N ASP A 55 16.41 8.30 10.09
CA ASP A 55 16.75 7.42 8.98
C ASP A 55 17.97 6.57 9.35
N PRO A 56 17.81 5.27 9.64
CA PRO A 56 18.93 4.39 10.00
C PRO A 56 19.78 3.98 8.80
N PHE A 57 19.40 4.34 7.57
CA PHE A 57 19.98 3.82 6.35
C PHE A 57 20.90 4.81 5.63
N THR A 58 20.61 6.09 5.73
CA THR A 58 21.35 7.13 5.01
C THR A 58 21.59 8.33 5.94
N PRO A 59 22.84 8.82 6.02
CA PRO A 59 23.15 10.00 6.85
C PRO A 59 22.43 11.25 6.34
N VAL A 60 21.88 12.01 7.25
CA VAL A 60 21.22 13.29 6.92
C VAL A 60 22.28 14.33 6.57
N ALA A 61 22.32 14.76 5.31
CA ALA A 61 23.19 15.86 4.89
C ALA A 61 22.62 17.21 5.36
N GLY A 62 23.51 18.06 5.89
CA GLY A 62 23.17 19.45 6.18
C GLY A 62 22.97 20.25 4.88
N ARG A 63 21.95 21.09 4.81
CA ARG A 63 21.75 22.08 3.75
C ARG A 63 21.05 23.31 4.30
N GLU A 64 21.23 24.43 3.62
CA GLU A 64 20.47 25.65 3.90
C GLU A 64 19.00 25.49 3.50
N ALA A 65 18.13 26.30 4.11
CA ALA A 65 16.73 26.40 3.72
C ALA A 65 16.60 26.95 2.28
N LEU A 66 15.68 26.38 1.53
CA LEU A 66 15.42 26.77 0.15
C LEU A 66 14.20 27.70 0.07
N VAL A 67 14.35 28.77 -0.75
CA VAL A 67 13.21 29.60 -1.16
C VAL A 67 13.24 29.60 -2.70
N GLU A 68 12.29 28.90 -3.31
CA GLU A 68 12.30 28.72 -4.77
C GLU A 68 10.89 28.66 -5.37
N ASP A 69 10.79 29.01 -6.65
CA ASP A 69 9.59 28.87 -7.45
C ASP A 69 9.75 27.69 -8.42
N ILE A 70 8.77 26.78 -8.39
CA ILE A 70 8.77 25.59 -9.25
C ILE A 70 7.40 25.39 -9.92
N ASP A 71 7.38 24.58 -10.98
CA ASP A 71 6.09 24.21 -11.57
C ASP A 71 5.36 23.17 -10.72
N VAL A 72 6.02 22.05 -10.36
CA VAL A 72 5.34 20.96 -9.65
C VAL A 72 6.13 20.49 -8.43
N ALA A 73 5.51 20.55 -7.26
CA ALA A 73 5.96 19.85 -6.08
C ALA A 73 5.30 18.46 -6.03
N ILE A 74 6.10 17.39 -6.11
CA ILE A 74 5.66 16.01 -5.99
C ILE A 74 6.02 15.53 -4.58
N LEU A 75 5.02 15.31 -3.74
CA LEU A 75 5.22 14.91 -2.34
C LEU A 75 5.28 13.40 -2.25
N GLY A 76 6.49 12.87 -2.28
CA GLY A 76 6.84 11.46 -2.26
C GLY A 76 7.85 11.07 -3.34
N ALA A 77 8.72 10.10 -3.01
CA ALA A 77 9.75 9.54 -3.88
C ALA A 77 9.65 8.02 -4.05
N GLY A 78 8.48 7.45 -3.78
CA GLY A 78 8.13 6.07 -4.13
C GLY A 78 7.65 5.93 -5.58
N PHE A 79 7.11 4.77 -5.95
CA PHE A 79 6.58 4.53 -7.31
C PHE A 79 5.57 5.60 -7.75
N SER A 80 4.68 6.07 -6.88
CA SER A 80 3.73 7.13 -7.23
C SER A 80 4.43 8.43 -7.64
N GLY A 81 5.44 8.85 -6.88
CA GLY A 81 6.21 10.06 -7.21
C GLY A 81 7.06 9.92 -8.46
N ILE A 82 7.68 8.75 -8.68
CA ILE A 82 8.45 8.46 -9.90
C ILE A 82 7.54 8.46 -11.14
N LEU A 83 6.38 7.81 -11.05
CA LEU A 83 5.40 7.78 -12.15
C LEU A 83 4.82 9.15 -12.45
N ALA A 84 4.56 9.97 -11.41
CA ALA A 84 4.15 11.37 -11.61
C ALA A 84 5.23 12.14 -12.39
N GLY A 85 6.49 12.06 -11.97
CA GLY A 85 7.62 12.69 -12.66
C GLY A 85 7.78 12.21 -14.09
N TYR A 86 7.71 10.90 -14.35
CA TYR A 86 7.77 10.32 -15.69
C TYR A 86 6.69 10.87 -16.62
N HIS A 87 5.43 10.86 -16.18
CA HIS A 87 4.33 11.34 -17.02
C HIS A 87 4.36 12.87 -17.22
N LEU A 88 4.82 13.64 -16.22
CA LEU A 88 5.05 15.08 -16.35
C LEU A 88 6.14 15.36 -17.39
N HIS A 89 7.26 14.64 -17.34
CA HIS A 89 8.32 14.75 -18.34
C HIS A 89 7.78 14.50 -19.77
N LYS A 90 6.92 13.50 -19.95
CA LYS A 90 6.25 13.23 -21.25
C LYS A 90 5.37 14.38 -21.73
N GLN A 91 4.85 15.22 -20.83
CA GLN A 91 4.08 16.43 -21.16
C GLN A 91 4.99 17.69 -21.35
N GLY A 92 6.31 17.53 -21.22
CA GLY A 92 7.26 18.65 -21.33
C GLY A 92 7.40 19.48 -20.05
N VAL A 93 6.91 18.99 -18.93
CA VAL A 93 7.01 19.65 -17.62
C VAL A 93 8.25 19.13 -16.89
N SER A 94 9.29 19.97 -16.79
CA SER A 94 10.61 19.55 -16.28
C SER A 94 11.03 20.26 -14.97
N ASN A 95 10.42 21.41 -14.64
CA ASN A 95 10.70 22.10 -13.39
C ASN A 95 9.88 21.49 -12.24
N VAL A 96 10.32 20.28 -11.81
CA VAL A 96 9.66 19.47 -10.80
C VAL A 96 10.60 19.15 -9.64
N ARG A 97 10.05 18.95 -8.42
CA ARG A 97 10.78 18.49 -7.25
C ARG A 97 10.04 17.33 -6.59
N ASN A 98 10.69 16.18 -6.43
CA ASN A 98 10.23 15.17 -5.48
C ASN A 98 10.71 15.56 -4.08
N ILE A 99 9.80 15.58 -3.11
CA ILE A 99 10.09 15.93 -1.70
C ILE A 99 9.73 14.72 -0.85
N ASP A 100 10.71 14.15 -0.13
CA ASP A 100 10.50 12.98 0.70
C ASP A 100 11.36 13.03 1.97
N HIS A 101 10.86 12.46 3.06
CA HIS A 101 11.61 12.33 4.30
C HIS A 101 12.62 11.18 4.28
N ALA A 102 12.54 10.28 3.30
CA ALA A 102 13.54 9.25 3.03
C ALA A 102 14.85 9.88 2.51
N GLY A 103 15.96 9.14 2.63
CA GLY A 103 17.25 9.53 2.08
C GLY A 103 17.47 9.15 0.61
N GLY A 104 16.43 8.67 -0.09
CA GLY A 104 16.52 8.27 -1.50
C GLY A 104 15.18 7.82 -2.09
N PHE A 105 15.17 7.55 -3.38
CA PHE A 105 14.01 6.99 -4.05
C PHE A 105 13.74 5.56 -3.62
N GLY A 106 12.45 5.17 -3.62
CA GLY A 106 12.00 3.82 -3.30
C GLY A 106 10.71 3.77 -2.47
N GLY A 107 10.39 4.81 -1.68
CA GLY A 107 9.21 4.84 -0.83
C GLY A 107 9.20 3.65 0.14
N VAL A 108 8.19 2.77 0.07
CA VAL A 108 8.11 1.57 0.93
C VAL A 108 9.32 0.65 0.77
N TRP A 109 9.95 0.60 -0.40
CA TRP A 109 11.15 -0.19 -0.67
C TRP A 109 12.43 0.46 -0.16
N TYR A 110 12.44 1.75 0.07
CA TYR A 110 13.49 2.45 0.79
C TYR A 110 13.42 2.14 2.30
N TRP A 111 12.22 2.19 2.87
CA TRP A 111 12.02 2.08 4.32
C TRP A 111 12.00 0.64 4.84
N ASN A 112 11.48 -0.31 4.07
CA ASN A 112 11.36 -1.70 4.51
C ASN A 112 12.60 -2.51 4.12
N ARG A 113 13.58 -2.51 5.01
CA ARG A 113 14.85 -3.25 4.86
C ARG A 113 14.99 -4.37 5.88
N TYR A 114 13.88 -4.88 6.39
CA TYR A 114 13.88 -6.03 7.27
C TYR A 114 14.33 -7.29 6.53
N PRO A 115 14.88 -8.32 7.25
CA PRO A 115 15.38 -9.53 6.63
C PRO A 115 14.28 -10.29 5.89
N GLY A 116 14.57 -10.75 4.68
CA GLY A 116 13.64 -11.51 3.85
C GLY A 116 12.58 -10.68 3.13
N VAL A 117 12.68 -9.35 3.12
CA VAL A 117 11.73 -8.49 2.41
C VAL A 117 11.72 -8.76 0.92
N GLN A 118 10.55 -9.11 0.39
CA GLN A 118 10.28 -9.40 -1.02
C GLN A 118 8.91 -8.87 -1.42
N CYS A 119 8.73 -8.65 -2.72
CA CYS A 119 7.40 -8.47 -3.28
C CYS A 119 6.57 -9.73 -3.01
N ASP A 120 5.33 -9.58 -2.59
CA ASP A 120 4.38 -10.68 -2.40
C ASP A 120 3.32 -10.76 -3.49
N ASN A 121 3.44 -9.90 -4.50
CA ASN A 121 2.76 -9.98 -5.79
C ASN A 121 3.78 -10.38 -6.86
N ASP A 122 3.27 -10.85 -8.00
CA ASP A 122 4.05 -11.08 -9.20
C ASP A 122 4.78 -9.79 -9.65
N ALA A 123 6.11 -9.77 -9.59
CA ALA A 123 6.92 -8.59 -9.90
C ALA A 123 6.79 -8.14 -11.35
N TYR A 124 6.47 -9.06 -12.27
CA TYR A 124 6.29 -8.73 -13.69
C TYR A 124 5.05 -7.88 -13.94
N CYS A 125 4.06 -7.89 -13.04
CA CYS A 125 2.92 -6.99 -13.10
C CYS A 125 2.94 -5.91 -12.01
N TYR A 126 3.72 -6.09 -10.92
CA TYR A 126 3.81 -5.09 -9.86
C TYR A 126 4.79 -3.96 -10.18
N LEU A 127 5.98 -4.26 -10.74
CA LEU A 127 6.96 -3.24 -11.10
C LEU A 127 6.48 -2.47 -12.35
N PRO A 128 6.34 -1.14 -12.28
CA PRO A 128 5.83 -0.37 -13.41
C PRO A 128 6.89 -0.16 -14.49
N LEU A 129 6.46 0.08 -15.72
CA LEU A 129 7.30 0.52 -16.84
C LEU A 129 8.42 -0.47 -17.23
N LEU A 130 8.20 -1.77 -17.09
CA LEU A 130 9.21 -2.78 -17.46
C LEU A 130 9.54 -2.76 -18.94
N GLU A 131 8.55 -2.56 -19.80
CA GLU A 131 8.76 -2.47 -21.24
C GLU A 131 9.50 -1.18 -21.63
N GLU A 132 9.14 -0.05 -21.00
CA GLU A 132 9.76 1.26 -21.27
C GLU A 132 11.20 1.33 -20.76
N THR A 133 11.50 0.67 -19.67
CA THR A 133 12.86 0.64 -19.09
C THR A 133 13.72 -0.49 -19.65
N GLY A 134 13.11 -1.55 -20.15
CA GLY A 134 13.79 -2.78 -20.55
C GLY A 134 14.28 -3.60 -19.35
N PHE A 135 13.84 -3.28 -18.12
CA PHE A 135 14.20 -4.03 -16.93
C PHE A 135 13.40 -5.34 -16.86
N MET A 136 14.07 -6.42 -16.49
CA MET A 136 13.45 -7.71 -16.24
C MET A 136 13.75 -8.14 -14.80
N PRO A 137 12.73 -8.30 -13.94
CA PRO A 137 12.92 -8.79 -12.57
C PRO A 137 13.67 -10.11 -12.55
N SER A 138 14.58 -10.29 -11.58
CA SER A 138 15.38 -11.51 -11.48
C SER A 138 14.56 -12.76 -11.17
N LYS A 139 13.36 -12.57 -10.58
CA LYS A 139 12.43 -13.65 -10.21
C LYS A 139 11.01 -13.08 -10.00
N LYS A 140 10.02 -13.97 -9.95
CA LYS A 140 8.60 -13.61 -9.79
C LYS A 140 8.34 -12.76 -8.54
N PHE A 141 8.94 -13.11 -7.41
CA PHE A 141 8.85 -12.33 -6.18
C PHE A 141 10.23 -11.71 -5.90
N SER A 142 10.47 -10.56 -6.52
CA SER A 142 11.73 -9.81 -6.43
C SER A 142 12.06 -9.41 -5.00
N ASP A 143 13.35 -9.39 -4.67
CA ASP A 143 13.84 -8.91 -3.39
C ASP A 143 13.67 -7.41 -3.24
N GLY A 144 13.48 -6.93 -2.02
CA GLY A 144 13.26 -5.51 -1.75
C GLY A 144 14.42 -4.61 -2.21
N TRP A 145 15.67 -5.09 -2.11
CA TRP A 145 16.83 -4.35 -2.59
C TRP A 145 16.85 -4.18 -4.11
N GLU A 146 16.42 -5.20 -4.85
CA GLU A 146 16.29 -5.13 -6.33
C GLU A 146 15.24 -4.12 -6.74
N ILE A 147 14.11 -4.11 -6.05
CA ILE A 147 13.01 -3.16 -6.33
C ILE A 147 13.44 -1.72 -6.01
N GLN A 148 14.14 -1.51 -4.91
CA GLN A 148 14.62 -0.18 -4.54
C GLN A 148 15.68 0.32 -5.52
N GLN A 149 16.59 -0.56 -5.98
CA GLN A 149 17.55 -0.22 -7.02
C GLN A 149 16.82 0.17 -8.32
N TYR A 150 15.80 -0.58 -8.70
CA TYR A 150 14.96 -0.24 -9.85
C TYR A 150 14.29 1.13 -9.72
N CYS A 151 13.84 1.51 -8.52
CA CYS A 151 13.32 2.86 -8.27
C CYS A 151 14.37 3.94 -8.49
N GLN A 152 15.61 3.71 -8.06
CA GLN A 152 16.73 4.63 -8.27
C GLN A 152 17.07 4.75 -9.75
N ASP A 153 17.19 3.63 -10.46
CA ASP A 153 17.50 3.59 -11.89
C ASP A 153 16.43 4.32 -12.71
N MET A 154 15.16 4.18 -12.36
CA MET A 154 14.08 4.96 -12.98
C MET A 154 14.21 6.45 -12.68
N ALA A 155 14.51 6.84 -11.44
CA ALA A 155 14.65 8.23 -11.07
C ALA A 155 15.82 8.91 -11.80
N GLU A 156 16.93 8.22 -11.99
CA GLU A 156 18.07 8.68 -12.80
C GLU A 156 17.66 8.80 -14.28
N ARG A 157 17.07 7.74 -14.84
CA ARG A 157 16.66 7.69 -16.25
C ARG A 157 15.68 8.79 -16.62
N PHE A 158 14.78 9.16 -15.71
CA PHE A 158 13.76 10.18 -15.93
C PHE A 158 14.16 11.57 -15.40
N GLU A 159 15.44 11.77 -15.09
CA GLU A 159 16.02 13.05 -14.65
C GLU A 159 15.34 13.64 -13.38
N LEU A 160 14.96 12.77 -12.45
CA LEU A 160 14.35 13.16 -11.17
C LEU A 160 15.37 13.21 -10.02
N ALA A 161 16.46 12.43 -10.10
CA ALA A 161 17.37 12.21 -8.99
C ALA A 161 18.03 13.50 -8.49
N ASP A 162 18.56 14.33 -9.38
CA ASP A 162 19.27 15.58 -9.04
C ASP A 162 18.33 16.69 -8.55
N LYS A 163 17.02 16.53 -8.74
CA LYS A 163 16.00 17.53 -8.40
C LYS A 163 15.27 17.19 -7.09
N ALA A 164 15.53 16.02 -6.50
CA ALA A 164 14.84 15.56 -5.32
C ALA A 164 15.36 16.21 -4.02
N LEU A 165 14.46 16.47 -3.10
CA LEU A 165 14.76 16.93 -1.74
C LEU A 165 14.50 15.80 -0.76
N PHE A 166 15.56 15.10 -0.39
CA PHE A 166 15.53 14.01 0.58
C PHE A 166 15.73 14.49 2.02
N HIS A 167 15.43 13.61 2.98
CA HIS A 167 15.41 13.94 4.42
C HIS A 167 14.62 15.22 4.70
N THR A 168 13.54 15.43 3.95
CA THR A 168 12.75 16.65 3.96
C THR A 168 11.27 16.30 4.20
N LEU A 169 10.80 16.59 5.41
CA LEU A 169 9.41 16.34 5.80
C LEU A 169 8.57 17.60 5.54
N VAL A 170 7.54 17.46 4.72
CA VAL A 170 6.57 18.55 4.51
C VAL A 170 5.73 18.73 5.77
N THR A 171 5.68 19.95 6.28
CA THR A 171 4.95 20.32 7.50
C THR A 171 3.68 21.10 7.22
N GLY A 172 3.60 21.76 6.07
CA GLY A 172 2.42 22.52 5.69
C GLY A 172 2.35 22.80 4.20
N ILE A 173 1.12 22.94 3.71
CA ILE A 173 0.79 23.26 2.32
C ILE A 173 -0.34 24.28 2.33
N ARG A 174 -0.10 25.50 1.81
CA ARG A 174 -1.08 26.59 1.81
C ARG A 174 -1.20 27.25 0.46
N TRP A 175 -2.45 27.46 0.02
CA TRP A 175 -2.74 28.17 -1.21
C TRP A 175 -2.68 29.68 -1.01
N GLU A 176 -1.93 30.35 -1.87
CA GLU A 176 -1.88 31.82 -1.96
C GLU A 176 -2.59 32.30 -3.22
N GLU A 177 -3.80 32.86 -3.05
CA GLU A 177 -4.63 33.26 -4.19
C GLU A 177 -4.05 34.40 -5.01
N SER A 178 -3.29 35.31 -4.37
CA SER A 178 -2.73 36.51 -5.03
C SER A 178 -1.71 36.18 -6.10
N ILE A 179 -0.91 35.14 -5.87
CA ILE A 179 0.14 34.66 -6.79
C ILE A 179 -0.21 33.33 -7.45
N LYS A 180 -1.36 32.72 -7.09
CA LYS A 180 -1.80 31.39 -7.54
C LYS A 180 -0.72 30.33 -7.41
N ARG A 181 -0.17 30.22 -6.20
CA ARG A 181 0.88 29.26 -5.83
C ARG A 181 0.54 28.56 -4.50
N TRP A 182 1.06 27.39 -4.38
CA TRP A 182 1.11 26.65 -3.13
C TRP A 182 2.43 26.94 -2.42
N HIS A 183 2.38 27.37 -1.17
CA HIS A 183 3.51 27.39 -0.26
C HIS A 183 3.65 26.03 0.40
N VAL A 184 4.71 25.31 0.05
CA VAL A 184 5.07 24.02 0.66
C VAL A 184 6.20 24.27 1.64
N THR A 185 5.90 24.17 2.94
CA THR A 185 6.85 24.37 4.02
C THR A 185 7.35 23.04 4.57
N THR A 186 8.60 22.99 5.03
CA THR A 186 9.24 21.76 5.47
C THR A 186 9.89 21.89 6.85
N ASN A 187 10.25 20.76 7.44
CA ASN A 187 11.04 20.71 8.69
C ASN A 187 12.46 21.29 8.55
N ARG A 188 12.89 21.63 7.34
CA ARG A 188 14.19 22.24 7.05
C ARG A 188 14.11 23.75 6.84
N GLY A 189 12.93 24.33 7.06
CA GLY A 189 12.68 25.76 6.92
C GLY A 189 12.50 26.23 5.47
N ASP A 190 12.27 25.30 4.55
CA ASP A 190 12.03 25.64 3.15
C ASP A 190 10.68 26.32 2.96
N ASP A 191 10.60 27.23 1.99
CA ASP A 191 9.40 27.79 1.39
C ASP A 191 9.45 27.60 -0.13
N ILE A 192 8.81 26.52 -0.58
CA ILE A 192 8.77 26.13 -2.01
C ILE A 192 7.42 26.58 -2.57
N ARG A 193 7.47 27.51 -3.53
CA ARG A 193 6.26 28.05 -4.16
C ARG A 193 5.99 27.29 -5.46
N ALA A 194 5.02 26.37 -5.41
CA ALA A 194 4.68 25.51 -6.53
C ALA A 194 3.38 25.92 -7.22
N ARG A 195 3.35 25.89 -8.57
CA ARG A 195 2.09 26.04 -9.33
C ARG A 195 1.14 24.89 -9.09
N PHE A 196 1.70 23.68 -9.04
CA PHE A 196 0.95 22.44 -8.87
C PHE A 196 1.56 21.63 -7.74
N VAL A 197 0.70 20.95 -6.98
CA VAL A 197 1.11 19.99 -5.96
C VAL A 197 0.52 18.62 -6.30
N VAL A 198 1.36 17.57 -6.26
CA VAL A 198 0.94 16.18 -6.43
C VAL A 198 1.20 15.42 -5.13
N MET A 199 0.13 15.02 -4.44
CA MET A 199 0.20 14.19 -3.24
C MET A 199 0.49 12.75 -3.63
N ALA A 200 1.75 12.35 -3.61
CA ALA A 200 2.26 11.07 -4.07
C ALA A 200 2.90 10.22 -2.94
N GLY A 201 2.46 10.42 -1.70
CA GLY A 201 3.02 9.78 -0.50
C GLY A 201 2.71 8.27 -0.37
N GLY A 202 2.02 7.68 -1.35
CA GLY A 202 1.64 6.26 -1.31
C GLY A 202 0.56 5.95 -0.25
N VAL A 203 0.31 4.65 -0.05
CA VAL A 203 -0.72 4.17 0.89
C VAL A 203 -0.15 3.53 2.16
N MET A 204 1.15 3.25 2.19
CA MET A 204 1.87 2.65 3.34
C MET A 204 3.00 3.57 3.79
N ASN A 205 2.69 4.83 4.07
CA ASN A 205 3.66 5.84 4.45
C ASN A 205 3.88 5.87 5.98
N MET A 206 2.82 6.01 6.75
CA MET A 206 2.88 6.19 8.19
C MET A 206 2.80 4.85 8.92
N PRO A 207 3.83 4.44 9.69
CA PRO A 207 3.79 3.20 10.45
C PRO A 207 2.75 3.26 11.58
N LYS A 208 2.16 2.10 11.91
CA LYS A 208 1.29 1.91 13.08
C LYS A 208 2.09 1.39 14.25
N LEU A 209 1.96 2.03 15.41
CA LEU A 209 2.52 1.53 16.67
C LEU A 209 1.38 1.20 17.64
N PRO A 210 1.32 -0.02 18.20
CA PRO A 210 0.25 -0.38 19.14
C PRO A 210 0.39 0.44 20.43
N GLY A 211 -0.73 0.97 20.93
CA GLY A 211 -0.83 1.70 22.19
C GLY A 211 -0.77 0.74 23.39
N ILE A 212 0.36 0.07 23.59
CA ILE A 212 0.55 -0.89 24.70
C ILE A 212 0.81 -0.13 25.98
N PRO A 213 0.04 -0.37 27.07
CA PRO A 213 0.33 0.23 28.38
C PRO A 213 1.78 -0.02 28.82
N GLY A 214 2.48 1.00 29.29
CA GLY A 214 3.88 0.89 29.73
C GLY A 214 4.91 0.76 28.60
N ILE A 215 4.56 1.09 27.35
CA ILE A 215 5.49 0.96 26.20
C ILE A 215 6.80 1.74 26.41
N HIS A 216 6.77 2.86 27.16
CA HIS A 216 7.95 3.66 27.50
C HIS A 216 8.72 3.13 28.71
N ASP A 217 8.18 2.16 29.46
CA ASP A 217 8.86 1.56 30.61
C ASP A 217 9.99 0.61 30.17
N PHE A 218 9.85 -0.01 28.99
CA PHE A 218 10.81 -0.98 28.49
C PHE A 218 12.20 -0.39 28.29
N LYS A 219 13.22 -1.07 28.85
CA LYS A 219 14.62 -0.62 28.81
C LYS A 219 15.47 -1.30 27.75
N GLY A 220 14.92 -2.31 27.09
CA GLY A 220 15.56 -2.96 25.94
C GLY A 220 15.44 -2.13 24.67
N LYS A 221 15.84 -2.73 23.56
CA LYS A 221 15.75 -2.09 22.23
C LYS A 221 14.37 -2.28 21.62
N MET A 222 13.84 -1.23 20.99
CA MET A 222 12.58 -1.27 20.23
C MET A 222 12.75 -0.57 18.91
N PHE A 223 12.13 -1.12 17.84
CA PHE A 223 11.95 -0.43 16.57
C PHE A 223 10.79 -1.02 15.76
N HIS A 224 10.23 -0.21 14.86
CA HIS A 224 9.29 -0.68 13.84
C HIS A 224 10.07 -1.28 12.66
N THR A 225 9.53 -2.29 11.99
CA THR A 225 10.19 -2.97 10.86
C THR A 225 10.61 -2.05 9.72
N SER A 226 9.91 -0.93 9.52
CA SER A 226 10.33 0.10 8.55
C SER A 226 11.51 0.97 9.01
N ARG A 227 12.02 0.74 10.20
CA ARG A 227 13.22 1.38 10.77
C ARG A 227 14.16 0.30 11.30
N TRP A 228 14.41 -0.74 10.49
CA TRP A 228 15.23 -1.88 10.89
C TRP A 228 16.67 -1.46 11.18
N GLU A 229 17.16 -1.81 12.36
CA GLU A 229 18.49 -1.45 12.81
C GLU A 229 19.48 -2.60 12.63
N HIS A 230 20.14 -2.65 11.49
CA HIS A 230 21.17 -3.65 11.19
C HIS A 230 22.38 -3.55 12.13
N ASP A 231 22.70 -2.38 12.62
CA ASP A 231 23.76 -2.18 13.62
C ASP A 231 23.50 -2.96 14.92
N TYR A 232 22.24 -3.11 15.30
CA TYR A 232 21.84 -3.87 16.47
C TYR A 232 21.67 -5.36 16.17
N THR A 233 21.04 -5.71 15.05
CA THR A 233 20.71 -7.10 14.71
C THR A 233 21.85 -7.87 14.04
N GLY A 234 22.79 -7.18 13.42
CA GLY A 234 23.74 -7.75 12.47
C GLY A 234 23.14 -7.88 11.09
N GLY A 235 23.95 -8.36 10.16
CA GLY A 235 23.59 -8.54 8.77
C GLY A 235 23.47 -7.24 8.01
N SER A 236 22.92 -7.35 6.82
CA SER A 236 22.58 -6.24 5.95
C SER A 236 21.31 -6.54 5.16
N TRP A 237 20.83 -5.59 4.41
CA TRP A 237 19.66 -5.76 3.56
C TRP A 237 19.80 -6.88 2.51
N THR A 238 21.00 -7.03 1.94
CA THR A 238 21.31 -8.06 0.93
C THR A 238 21.88 -9.36 1.52
N ALA A 239 22.29 -9.34 2.78
CA ALA A 239 22.90 -10.47 3.51
C ALA A 239 22.34 -10.51 4.94
N PRO A 240 21.16 -11.14 5.15
CA PRO A 240 20.42 -11.07 6.41
C PRO A 240 20.92 -12.06 7.48
N GLU A 241 22.24 -12.11 7.70
CA GLU A 241 22.87 -12.90 8.77
C GLU A 241 22.80 -12.12 10.09
N LEU A 242 21.77 -12.37 10.89
CA LEU A 242 21.47 -11.61 12.12
C LEU A 242 22.31 -12.08 13.32
N GLU A 243 23.62 -12.21 13.12
CA GLU A 243 24.55 -12.83 14.07
C GLU A 243 24.56 -12.18 15.47
N LYS A 244 24.25 -10.90 15.56
CA LYS A 244 24.21 -10.18 16.84
C LYS A 244 22.97 -10.53 17.68
N LEU A 245 22.06 -11.35 17.17
CA LEU A 245 20.87 -11.82 17.90
C LEU A 245 21.09 -13.17 18.60
N ARG A 246 22.23 -13.84 18.46
CA ARG A 246 22.47 -15.18 19.00
C ARG A 246 22.37 -15.29 20.53
N ASP A 247 22.63 -14.21 21.22
CA ASP A 247 22.50 -14.11 22.69
C ASP A 247 21.22 -13.42 23.14
N LYS A 248 20.37 -12.98 22.20
CA LYS A 248 19.20 -12.12 22.46
C LYS A 248 17.88 -12.88 22.42
N ARG A 249 16.99 -12.57 23.36
CA ARG A 249 15.58 -12.93 23.32
C ARG A 249 14.83 -11.82 22.56
N VAL A 250 14.13 -12.20 21.52
CA VAL A 250 13.48 -11.28 20.60
C VAL A 250 11.98 -11.48 20.64
N ALA A 251 11.20 -10.41 20.72
CA ALA A 251 9.77 -10.42 20.48
C ALA A 251 9.43 -9.70 19.18
N ILE A 252 8.60 -10.31 18.34
CA ILE A 252 8.00 -9.66 17.18
C ILE A 252 6.48 -9.57 17.35
N ILE A 253 5.94 -8.34 17.29
CA ILE A 253 4.52 -8.06 17.51
C ILE A 253 3.83 -7.88 16.17
N GLY A 254 2.90 -8.81 15.86
CA GLY A 254 2.17 -8.87 14.60
C GLY A 254 2.55 -10.07 13.75
N THR A 255 1.62 -10.53 12.91
CA THR A 255 1.77 -11.71 12.03
C THR A 255 1.25 -11.43 10.61
N GLY A 256 1.37 -10.18 10.15
CA GLY A 256 1.10 -9.78 8.76
C GLY A 256 2.27 -10.07 7.82
N ALA A 257 2.21 -9.51 6.60
CA ALA A 257 3.18 -9.75 5.53
C ALA A 257 4.64 -9.60 5.98
N THR A 258 4.94 -8.55 6.73
CA THR A 258 6.30 -8.29 7.23
C THR A 258 6.81 -9.39 8.16
N SER A 259 5.99 -9.80 9.14
CA SER A 259 6.36 -10.88 10.05
C SER A 259 6.54 -12.21 9.34
N VAL A 260 5.66 -12.52 8.39
CA VAL A 260 5.73 -13.76 7.61
C VAL A 260 7.07 -13.89 6.88
N GLN A 261 7.63 -12.78 6.45
CA GLN A 261 8.94 -12.73 5.80
C GLN A 261 10.11 -12.68 6.79
N ALA A 262 9.98 -11.97 7.92
CA ALA A 262 11.06 -11.75 8.87
C ALA A 262 11.25 -12.91 9.87
N VAL A 263 10.16 -13.58 10.30
CA VAL A 263 10.19 -14.65 11.31
C VAL A 263 11.15 -15.77 10.97
N PRO A 264 11.23 -16.30 9.74
CA PRO A 264 12.20 -17.35 9.40
C PRO A 264 13.66 -16.95 9.66
N HIS A 265 14.01 -15.71 9.38
CA HIS A 265 15.35 -15.17 9.63
C HIS A 265 15.61 -14.96 11.13
N LEU A 266 14.64 -14.41 11.85
CA LEU A 266 14.74 -14.23 13.29
C LEU A 266 14.86 -15.58 14.02
N ALA A 267 14.08 -16.59 13.63
CA ALA A 267 14.11 -17.93 14.18
C ALA A 267 15.49 -18.59 14.06
N LYS A 268 16.18 -18.37 12.95
CA LYS A 268 17.51 -18.93 12.69
C LYS A 268 18.60 -18.33 13.59
N TYR A 269 18.47 -17.08 14.02
CA TYR A 269 19.54 -16.35 14.68
C TYR A 269 19.25 -15.96 16.13
N ALA A 270 18.00 -15.75 16.53
CA ALA A 270 17.68 -15.36 17.89
C ALA A 270 17.94 -16.49 18.88
N LYS A 271 18.44 -16.13 20.09
CA LYS A 271 18.52 -17.08 21.21
C LYS A 271 17.16 -17.67 21.53
N HIS A 272 16.14 -16.83 21.54
CA HIS A 272 14.74 -17.21 21.64
C HIS A 272 13.89 -16.16 20.93
N LEU A 273 12.89 -16.60 20.16
CA LEU A 273 11.95 -15.77 19.43
C LEU A 273 10.54 -15.97 19.95
N TYR A 274 9.92 -14.90 20.42
CA TYR A 274 8.49 -14.84 20.72
C TYR A 274 7.74 -14.16 19.57
N VAL A 275 6.79 -14.87 18.97
CA VAL A 275 5.92 -14.34 17.91
C VAL A 275 4.56 -14.05 18.51
N LEU A 276 4.19 -12.77 18.63
CA LEU A 276 2.94 -12.36 19.28
C LEU A 276 1.87 -12.16 18.21
N GLN A 277 0.85 -13.02 18.27
CA GLN A 277 -0.20 -13.12 17.27
C GLN A 277 -1.56 -12.69 17.82
N ARG A 278 -2.15 -11.65 17.24
CA ARG A 278 -3.57 -11.34 17.45
C ARG A 278 -4.45 -12.10 16.45
N THR A 279 -4.05 -12.11 15.18
CA THR A 279 -4.80 -12.75 14.09
C THR A 279 -3.83 -13.47 13.17
N PRO A 280 -3.99 -14.77 12.90
CA PRO A 280 -3.16 -15.49 11.93
C PRO A 280 -3.31 -14.93 10.53
N SER A 281 -2.38 -15.24 9.65
CA SER A 281 -2.46 -14.91 8.22
C SER A 281 -2.70 -16.17 7.38
N ASN A 282 -3.35 -16.00 6.24
CA ASN A 282 -3.51 -17.04 5.22
C ASN A 282 -2.25 -17.08 4.36
N ILE A 283 -1.48 -18.17 4.46
CA ILE A 283 -0.13 -18.27 3.87
C ILE A 283 -0.04 -19.54 3.03
N ASP A 284 0.28 -19.36 1.75
CA ASP A 284 0.49 -20.45 0.81
C ASP A 284 1.97 -20.65 0.46
N GLU A 285 2.24 -21.61 -0.41
CA GLU A 285 3.56 -21.83 -0.98
C GLU A 285 4.03 -20.64 -1.82
N ARG A 286 5.34 -20.47 -1.85
CA ARG A 286 6.00 -19.44 -2.65
C ARG A 286 7.04 -20.06 -3.58
N PRO A 287 6.64 -20.64 -4.74
CA PRO A 287 7.60 -21.00 -5.75
C PRO A 287 8.23 -19.74 -6.36
N ASN A 288 9.52 -19.56 -6.18
CA ASN A 288 10.22 -18.34 -6.62
C ASN A 288 11.55 -18.68 -7.34
N PRO A 289 11.49 -19.44 -8.46
CA PRO A 289 12.68 -19.69 -9.26
C PRO A 289 13.15 -18.40 -9.95
N PRO A 290 14.42 -18.36 -10.38
CA PRO A 290 14.92 -17.30 -11.25
C PRO A 290 14.08 -17.15 -12.52
N THR A 291 13.97 -15.92 -13.02
CA THR A 291 13.30 -15.62 -14.30
C THR A 291 13.90 -16.44 -15.41
N ASN A 292 13.06 -17.16 -16.16
CA ASN A 292 13.52 -17.97 -17.29
C ASN A 292 13.94 -17.05 -18.45
N PRO A 293 15.22 -17.08 -18.88
CA PRO A 293 15.70 -16.21 -19.95
C PRO A 293 15.01 -16.44 -21.31
N GLU A 294 14.63 -17.69 -21.60
CA GLU A 294 13.95 -18.03 -22.85
C GLU A 294 12.54 -17.46 -22.88
N TRP A 295 11.82 -17.56 -21.76
CA TRP A 295 10.51 -16.91 -21.60
C TRP A 295 10.63 -15.40 -21.74
N ALA A 296 11.58 -14.76 -21.03
CA ALA A 296 11.79 -13.32 -21.09
C ALA A 296 12.08 -12.85 -22.52
N ALA A 297 12.90 -13.60 -23.27
CA ALA A 297 13.22 -13.31 -24.68
C ALA A 297 12.03 -13.55 -25.65
N SER A 298 11.03 -14.32 -25.26
CA SER A 298 9.84 -14.61 -26.07
C SER A 298 8.73 -13.58 -25.95
N LEU A 299 8.81 -12.68 -24.97
CA LEU A 299 7.79 -11.66 -24.69
C LEU A 299 7.64 -10.69 -25.87
N GLN A 300 6.39 -10.37 -26.21
CA GLN A 300 6.07 -9.44 -27.28
C GLN A 300 5.64 -8.08 -26.71
N PRO A 301 5.79 -6.97 -27.44
CA PRO A 301 5.32 -5.67 -27.00
C PRO A 301 3.86 -5.71 -26.53
N GLY A 302 3.58 -5.10 -25.37
CA GLY A 302 2.28 -5.11 -24.69
C GLY A 302 2.11 -6.23 -23.66
N TRP A 303 3.10 -7.12 -23.50
CA TRP A 303 3.04 -8.26 -22.59
C TRP A 303 2.77 -7.86 -21.15
N GLN A 304 3.37 -6.77 -20.69
CA GLN A 304 3.22 -6.33 -19.31
C GLN A 304 1.79 -5.86 -19.04
N GLN A 305 1.23 -5.08 -19.96
CA GLN A 305 -0.15 -4.60 -19.85
C GLN A 305 -1.16 -5.75 -19.87
N GLU A 306 -0.95 -6.75 -20.74
CA GLU A 306 -1.77 -7.96 -20.77
C GLU A 306 -1.72 -8.72 -19.44
N ARG A 307 -0.51 -8.90 -18.87
CA ARG A 307 -0.32 -9.56 -17.59
C ARG A 307 -0.95 -8.79 -16.42
N MET A 308 -0.80 -7.47 -16.38
CA MET A 308 -1.46 -6.60 -15.39
C MET A 308 -2.98 -6.70 -15.47
N ALA A 309 -3.55 -6.67 -16.68
CA ALA A 309 -4.99 -6.80 -16.89
C ALA A 309 -5.50 -8.18 -16.45
N ASN A 310 -4.78 -9.25 -16.80
CA ASN A 310 -5.08 -10.61 -16.36
C ASN A 310 -5.04 -10.74 -14.83
N PHE A 311 -4.00 -10.23 -14.19
CA PHE A 311 -3.90 -10.20 -12.73
C PHE A 311 -5.06 -9.44 -12.09
N HIS A 312 -5.40 -8.27 -12.63
CA HIS A 312 -6.49 -7.48 -12.08
C HIS A 312 -7.84 -8.22 -12.16
N ARG A 313 -8.18 -8.78 -13.34
CA ARG A 313 -9.41 -9.57 -13.51
C ARG A 313 -9.45 -10.75 -12.55
N ALA A 314 -8.37 -11.51 -12.47
CA ALA A 314 -8.27 -12.64 -11.56
C ALA A 314 -8.45 -12.25 -10.09
N ALA A 315 -7.78 -11.20 -9.63
CA ALA A 315 -7.84 -10.75 -8.25
C ALA A 315 -9.21 -10.12 -7.88
N GLN A 316 -9.93 -9.58 -8.86
CA GLN A 316 -11.35 -9.20 -8.75
C GLN A 316 -12.28 -10.43 -8.85
N GLN A 317 -11.72 -11.59 -9.19
CA GLN A 317 -12.40 -12.88 -9.32
C GLN A 317 -13.38 -12.94 -10.53
N PHE A 318 -12.99 -12.31 -11.63
CA PHE A 318 -13.75 -12.21 -12.87
C PHE A 318 -12.91 -12.60 -14.10
N PHE A 319 -12.36 -13.84 -14.13
CA PHE A 319 -11.76 -14.33 -15.37
C PHE A 319 -12.80 -14.38 -16.49
N ILE A 320 -12.37 -14.01 -17.69
CA ILE A 320 -13.16 -14.26 -18.90
C ILE A 320 -13.09 -15.76 -19.20
N PRO A 321 -14.20 -16.45 -19.56
CA PRO A 321 -14.17 -17.86 -19.91
C PRO A 321 -13.12 -18.17 -20.97
N GLY A 322 -12.30 -19.20 -20.72
CA GLY A 322 -11.18 -19.58 -21.59
C GLY A 322 -9.92 -18.73 -21.46
N GLU A 323 -9.94 -17.67 -20.65
CA GLU A 323 -8.74 -16.86 -20.36
C GLU A 323 -7.76 -17.66 -19.48
N PRO A 324 -6.46 -17.77 -19.86
CA PRO A 324 -5.47 -18.42 -19.02
C PRO A 324 -5.15 -17.57 -17.79
N ASP A 325 -4.83 -18.23 -16.67
CA ASP A 325 -4.22 -17.57 -15.50
C ASP A 325 -2.73 -17.38 -15.75
N LEU A 326 -2.28 -16.16 -16.02
CA LEU A 326 -0.88 -15.84 -16.25
C LEU A 326 -0.06 -15.73 -14.96
N ILE A 327 -0.72 -15.68 -13.81
CA ILE A 327 -0.09 -15.45 -12.49
C ILE A 327 0.15 -16.77 -11.76
N CYS A 328 -0.84 -17.63 -11.65
CA CYS A 328 -0.74 -18.96 -11.07
C CYS A 328 -0.26 -18.98 -9.60
N ASP A 329 -0.88 -18.20 -8.75
CA ASP A 329 -0.58 -18.23 -7.31
C ASP A 329 -1.83 -18.01 -6.45
N ILE A 330 -1.63 -17.79 -5.14
CA ILE A 330 -2.70 -17.58 -4.18
C ILE A 330 -3.63 -16.40 -4.53
N TRP A 331 -3.12 -15.37 -5.22
CA TRP A 331 -3.92 -14.20 -5.58
C TRP A 331 -5.00 -14.51 -6.62
N THR A 332 -4.77 -15.50 -7.47
CA THR A 332 -5.64 -15.85 -8.58
C THR A 332 -6.39 -17.16 -8.36
N GLU A 333 -6.10 -17.89 -7.29
CA GLU A 333 -6.58 -19.26 -7.06
C GLU A 333 -8.10 -19.38 -7.04
N ILE A 334 -8.81 -18.50 -6.32
CA ILE A 334 -10.27 -18.56 -6.22
C ILE A 334 -10.89 -18.34 -7.60
N SER A 335 -10.43 -17.33 -8.33
CA SER A 335 -10.92 -17.02 -9.67
C SER A 335 -10.66 -18.16 -10.66
N ARG A 336 -9.43 -18.72 -10.62
CA ARG A 336 -9.06 -19.87 -11.43
C ARG A 336 -9.92 -21.09 -11.15
N ASN A 337 -10.07 -21.45 -9.88
CA ASN A 337 -10.87 -22.62 -9.49
C ASN A 337 -12.33 -22.44 -9.89
N LEU A 338 -12.89 -21.25 -9.69
CA LEU A 338 -14.26 -20.91 -10.08
C LEU A 338 -14.43 -20.97 -11.61
N ALA A 339 -13.52 -20.39 -12.37
CA ALA A 339 -13.58 -20.40 -13.84
C ALA A 339 -13.49 -21.83 -14.42
N ILE A 340 -12.63 -22.68 -13.85
CA ILE A 340 -12.52 -24.09 -14.25
C ILE A 340 -13.79 -24.86 -13.89
N GLU A 341 -14.40 -24.60 -12.72
CA GLU A 341 -15.63 -25.27 -12.28
C GLU A 341 -16.84 -24.89 -13.12
N LEU A 342 -16.97 -23.62 -13.48
CA LEU A 342 -18.07 -23.12 -14.29
C LEU A 342 -17.94 -23.50 -15.78
N GLY A 343 -16.70 -23.68 -16.27
CA GLY A 343 -16.42 -23.95 -17.69
C GLY A 343 -16.82 -22.78 -18.61
N GLU A 344 -16.65 -22.98 -19.93
CA GLU A 344 -16.92 -21.92 -20.92
C GLU A 344 -18.40 -21.53 -21.00
N GLU A 345 -19.31 -22.44 -20.68
CA GLU A 345 -20.76 -22.24 -20.77
C GLU A 345 -21.37 -21.61 -19.52
N GLY A 346 -20.71 -21.69 -18.36
CA GLY A 346 -21.30 -21.35 -17.08
C GLY A 346 -21.26 -19.88 -16.70
N TRP A 347 -20.25 -19.14 -17.17
CA TRP A 347 -20.00 -17.79 -16.69
C TRP A 347 -21.08 -16.75 -17.03
N PRO A 348 -21.59 -16.63 -18.27
CA PRO A 348 -22.63 -15.65 -18.59
C PRO A 348 -24.04 -16.09 -18.17
N ALA A 349 -24.21 -17.35 -17.78
CA ALA A 349 -25.52 -17.95 -17.49
C ALA A 349 -25.94 -17.85 -16.02
N LEU A 350 -25.01 -17.46 -15.10
CA LEU A 350 -25.33 -17.32 -13.68
C LEU A 350 -25.91 -15.94 -13.38
N GLU A 351 -26.98 -15.94 -12.61
CA GLU A 351 -27.46 -14.72 -11.96
C GLU A 351 -26.42 -14.21 -10.95
N PRO A 352 -26.30 -12.89 -10.72
CA PRO A 352 -25.26 -12.33 -9.84
C PRO A 352 -25.23 -12.93 -8.43
N LEU A 353 -26.38 -13.26 -7.85
CA LEU A 353 -26.45 -13.91 -6.54
C LEU A 353 -25.92 -15.34 -6.56
N GLU A 354 -26.28 -16.12 -7.59
CA GLU A 354 -25.78 -17.49 -7.74
C GLU A 354 -24.25 -17.50 -7.93
N PHE A 355 -23.73 -16.54 -8.69
CA PHE A 355 -22.29 -16.35 -8.85
C PHE A 355 -21.60 -16.08 -7.50
N MET A 356 -22.15 -15.19 -6.70
CA MET A 356 -21.61 -14.86 -5.37
C MET A 356 -21.66 -16.06 -4.42
N ASP A 357 -22.72 -16.87 -4.47
CA ASP A 357 -22.82 -18.09 -3.66
C ASP A 357 -21.77 -19.13 -4.07
N ARG A 358 -21.58 -19.36 -5.37
CA ARG A 358 -20.54 -20.26 -5.88
C ARG A 358 -19.15 -19.80 -5.46
N ARG A 359 -18.86 -18.53 -5.65
CA ARG A 359 -17.60 -17.92 -5.22
C ARG A 359 -17.37 -18.09 -3.70
N GLU A 360 -18.40 -17.96 -2.90
CA GLU A 360 -18.30 -18.16 -1.46
C GLU A 360 -17.91 -19.60 -1.12
N VAL A 361 -18.45 -20.58 -1.80
CA VAL A 361 -18.08 -21.99 -1.61
C VAL A 361 -16.61 -22.22 -1.94
N VAL A 362 -16.14 -21.70 -3.09
CA VAL A 362 -14.72 -21.81 -3.49
C VAL A 362 -13.79 -21.11 -2.48
N ASP A 363 -14.20 -19.97 -1.91
CA ASP A 363 -13.46 -19.29 -0.82
C ASP A 363 -13.27 -20.23 0.38
N PHE A 364 -14.35 -20.89 0.85
CA PHE A 364 -14.24 -21.85 1.96
C PHE A 364 -13.34 -23.04 1.62
N GLN A 365 -13.39 -23.55 0.41
CA GLN A 365 -12.55 -24.66 -0.04
C GLN A 365 -11.06 -24.27 -0.03
N VAL A 366 -10.72 -23.11 -0.60
CA VAL A 366 -9.34 -22.59 -0.61
C VAL A 366 -8.85 -22.33 0.82
N MET A 367 -9.66 -21.68 1.66
CA MET A 367 -9.29 -21.43 3.05
C MET A 367 -9.10 -22.73 3.86
N GLU A 368 -9.87 -23.79 3.57
CA GLU A 368 -9.66 -25.10 4.20
C GLU A 368 -8.36 -25.77 3.72
N ARG A 369 -8.05 -25.68 2.44
CA ARG A 369 -6.76 -26.14 1.91
C ARG A 369 -5.59 -25.47 2.65
N LEU A 370 -5.68 -24.15 2.88
CA LEU A 370 -4.65 -23.42 3.61
C LEU A 370 -4.55 -23.87 5.09
N ARG A 371 -5.67 -24.17 5.74
CA ARG A 371 -5.67 -24.75 7.12
C ARG A 371 -5.05 -26.15 7.15
N ARG A 372 -5.37 -27.02 6.18
CA ARG A 372 -4.75 -28.35 6.04
C ARG A 372 -3.25 -28.24 5.81
N ARG A 373 -2.78 -27.21 5.07
CA ARG A 373 -1.35 -26.93 4.90
C ARG A 373 -0.67 -26.64 6.26
N VAL A 374 -1.29 -25.86 7.14
CA VAL A 374 -0.74 -25.63 8.50
C VAL A 374 -0.56 -26.96 9.23
N ASP A 375 -1.61 -27.81 9.24
CA ASP A 375 -1.57 -29.12 9.91
C ASP A 375 -0.50 -30.08 9.36
N SER A 376 -0.18 -29.94 8.07
CA SER A 376 0.83 -30.80 7.41
C SER A 376 2.27 -30.39 7.74
N ILE A 377 2.50 -29.16 8.22
CA ILE A 377 3.83 -28.61 8.43
C ILE A 377 4.16 -28.42 9.91
N VAL A 378 3.21 -27.92 10.70
CA VAL A 378 3.43 -27.60 12.12
C VAL A 378 3.19 -28.83 12.98
N GLU A 379 4.23 -29.28 13.70
CA GLU A 379 4.24 -30.53 14.44
C GLU A 379 3.40 -30.46 15.73
N ASP A 380 3.51 -29.35 16.46
CA ASP A 380 2.72 -29.11 17.67
C ASP A 380 1.29 -28.72 17.31
N LYS A 381 0.31 -29.52 17.74
CA LYS A 381 -1.09 -29.39 17.37
C LYS A 381 -1.76 -28.13 17.92
N ASP A 382 -1.35 -27.67 19.09
CA ASP A 382 -1.89 -26.45 19.70
C ASP A 382 -1.38 -25.20 18.95
N THR A 383 -0.12 -25.21 18.59
CA THR A 383 0.48 -24.17 17.74
C THR A 383 -0.13 -24.18 16.34
N ALA A 384 -0.33 -25.37 15.75
CA ALA A 384 -0.97 -25.51 14.44
C ALA A 384 -2.39 -24.90 14.46
N GLU A 385 -3.21 -25.22 15.46
CA GLU A 385 -4.57 -24.66 15.57
C GLU A 385 -4.58 -23.13 15.68
N LYS A 386 -3.65 -22.56 16.47
CA LYS A 386 -3.51 -21.10 16.62
C LYS A 386 -3.09 -20.41 15.32
N LEU A 387 -2.37 -21.08 14.44
CA LEU A 387 -1.91 -20.55 13.15
C LEU A 387 -2.94 -20.65 12.02
N LYS A 388 -4.07 -21.37 12.24
CA LYS A 388 -5.11 -21.51 11.21
C LYS A 388 -5.92 -20.23 11.01
N PRO A 389 -6.08 -19.75 9.75
CA PRO A 389 -6.92 -18.60 9.45
C PRO A 389 -8.41 -18.99 9.44
N TYR A 390 -9.21 -18.37 10.31
CA TYR A 390 -10.67 -18.52 10.35
C TYR A 390 -11.34 -17.18 9.96
N PHE A 391 -11.24 -16.82 8.69
CA PHE A 391 -11.88 -15.64 8.08
C PHE A 391 -11.97 -15.83 6.56
N ARG A 392 -12.78 -15.00 5.87
CA ARG A 392 -12.93 -15.02 4.43
C ARG A 392 -11.63 -14.55 3.75
N PHE A 393 -11.32 -15.11 2.57
CA PHE A 393 -10.03 -14.97 1.90
C PHE A 393 -9.50 -13.53 1.84
N MET A 394 -10.30 -12.56 1.38
CA MET A 394 -9.88 -11.15 1.24
C MET A 394 -10.13 -10.30 2.50
N CYS A 395 -10.45 -10.87 3.64
CA CYS A 395 -10.46 -10.12 4.91
C CYS A 395 -9.07 -9.65 5.34
N LYS A 396 -8.05 -10.38 4.92
CA LYS A 396 -6.63 -10.00 5.04
C LYS A 396 -5.91 -10.28 3.72
N ARG A 397 -4.83 -9.56 3.48
CA ARG A 397 -3.97 -9.79 2.33
C ARG A 397 -3.51 -11.24 2.27
N PRO A 398 -3.71 -11.97 1.16
CA PRO A 398 -3.15 -13.30 0.98
C PRO A 398 -1.62 -13.22 0.90
N LEU A 399 -0.95 -14.18 1.51
CA LEU A 399 0.50 -14.23 1.62
C LEU A 399 1.03 -15.57 1.12
N SER A 400 2.32 -15.61 0.78
CA SER A 400 3.03 -16.83 0.43
C SER A 400 4.41 -16.84 1.07
N ASN A 401 4.80 -17.98 1.66
CA ASN A 401 6.12 -18.19 2.25
C ASN A 401 6.33 -19.68 2.54
N ASN A 402 7.52 -20.20 2.26
CA ASN A 402 7.82 -21.62 2.48
C ASN A 402 8.38 -21.91 3.89
N ASP A 403 8.97 -20.91 4.55
CA ASP A 403 9.78 -21.10 5.77
C ASP A 403 9.08 -20.60 7.04
N TYR A 404 7.93 -19.88 6.91
CA TYR A 404 7.23 -19.32 8.05
C TYR A 404 6.66 -20.39 8.99
N TYR A 405 5.90 -21.35 8.47
CA TYR A 405 5.35 -22.43 9.29
C TYR A 405 6.41 -23.36 9.86
N PRO A 406 7.45 -23.79 9.09
CA PRO A 406 8.56 -24.58 9.64
C PRO A 406 9.33 -23.88 10.77
N ALA A 407 9.35 -22.56 10.83
CA ALA A 407 9.98 -21.81 11.92
C ALA A 407 9.40 -22.18 13.30
N PHE A 408 8.11 -22.50 13.38
CA PHE A 408 7.44 -22.86 14.64
C PHE A 408 7.78 -24.27 15.15
N ASN A 409 8.45 -25.11 14.35
CA ASN A 409 8.98 -26.40 14.78
C ASN A 409 10.37 -26.28 15.44
N GLN A 410 10.97 -25.07 15.45
CA GLN A 410 12.25 -24.83 16.09
C GLN A 410 12.09 -24.66 17.61
N PRO A 411 12.96 -25.26 18.45
CA PRO A 411 12.80 -25.23 19.92
C PRO A 411 12.97 -23.83 20.55
N ASN A 412 13.56 -22.89 19.81
CA ASN A 412 13.76 -21.51 20.23
C ASN A 412 12.66 -20.55 19.75
N VAL A 413 11.56 -21.05 19.17
CA VAL A 413 10.44 -20.23 18.69
C VAL A 413 9.19 -20.55 19.50
N THR A 414 8.54 -19.52 20.03
CA THR A 414 7.28 -19.65 20.77
C THR A 414 6.23 -18.72 20.15
N LEU A 415 5.09 -19.30 19.74
CA LEU A 415 3.92 -18.52 19.35
C LEU A 415 3.12 -18.15 20.61
N ILE A 416 2.85 -16.86 20.80
CA ILE A 416 1.97 -16.35 21.85
C ILE A 416 0.71 -15.78 21.21
N ASP A 417 -0.42 -16.46 21.40
CA ASP A 417 -1.73 -15.98 20.94
C ASP A 417 -2.29 -14.94 21.92
N VAL A 418 -2.22 -13.68 21.53
CA VAL A 418 -2.75 -12.55 22.31
C VAL A 418 -4.17 -12.14 21.86
N SER A 419 -4.91 -13.02 21.19
CA SER A 419 -6.25 -12.70 20.69
C SER A 419 -7.28 -12.55 21.81
N ALA A 420 -7.17 -13.32 22.90
CA ALA A 420 -8.08 -13.24 24.04
C ALA A 420 -7.97 -11.92 24.81
N THR A 421 -6.75 -11.37 24.90
CA THR A 421 -6.45 -10.06 25.51
C THR A 421 -6.48 -8.91 24.49
N GLN A 422 -6.82 -9.23 23.23
CA GLN A 422 -6.88 -8.30 22.09
C GLN A 422 -5.54 -7.57 21.81
N GLY A 423 -4.43 -8.12 22.27
CA GLY A 423 -3.08 -7.60 22.13
C GLY A 423 -2.21 -7.89 23.37
N VAL A 424 -1.01 -7.34 23.36
CA VAL A 424 -0.09 -7.36 24.52
C VAL A 424 -0.71 -6.55 25.65
N GLU A 425 -0.77 -7.14 26.86
CA GLU A 425 -1.43 -6.50 28.01
C GLU A 425 -0.66 -5.30 28.52
N ARG A 426 0.67 -5.44 28.63
CA ARG A 426 1.54 -4.39 29.15
C ARG A 426 3.00 -4.64 28.77
N MET A 427 3.76 -3.55 28.57
CA MET A 427 5.22 -3.58 28.60
C MET A 427 5.72 -3.38 30.02
N THR A 428 6.85 -4.02 30.34
CA THR A 428 7.59 -3.84 31.61
C THR A 428 9.01 -3.35 31.33
N GLU A 429 9.78 -3.03 32.35
CA GLU A 429 11.20 -2.65 32.17
C GLU A 429 12.02 -3.74 31.45
N LYS A 430 11.64 -5.02 31.60
CA LYS A 430 12.40 -6.18 31.11
C LYS A 430 11.78 -6.88 29.90
N GLY A 431 10.53 -6.57 29.55
CA GLY A 431 9.84 -7.28 28.50
C GLY A 431 8.36 -6.93 28.39
N PHE A 432 7.51 -7.95 28.29
CA PHE A 432 6.06 -7.78 28.13
C PHE A 432 5.26 -8.80 28.93
N ILE A 433 4.00 -8.47 29.24
CA ILE A 433 3.04 -9.37 29.85
C ILE A 433 2.03 -9.84 28.80
N ALA A 434 1.84 -11.14 28.72
CA ALA A 434 0.79 -11.81 27.94
C ALA A 434 0.20 -12.98 28.75
N ASP A 435 -1.13 -13.11 28.78
CA ASP A 435 -1.86 -14.07 29.63
C ASP A 435 -1.42 -14.04 31.11
N GLY A 436 -1.15 -12.83 31.63
CA GLY A 436 -0.69 -12.62 33.00
C GLY A 436 0.75 -13.08 33.29
N VAL A 437 1.49 -13.55 32.27
CA VAL A 437 2.89 -14.02 32.39
C VAL A 437 3.84 -12.96 31.85
N GLU A 438 4.89 -12.64 32.62
CA GLU A 438 5.96 -11.77 32.17
C GLU A 438 7.00 -12.56 31.34
N HIS A 439 7.26 -12.06 30.14
CA HIS A 439 8.28 -12.57 29.23
C HIS A 439 9.42 -11.58 29.11
N GLU A 440 10.60 -11.95 29.60
CA GLU A 440 11.79 -11.11 29.48
C GLU A 440 12.36 -11.17 28.07
N VAL A 441 12.63 -10.02 27.44
CA VAL A 441 13.23 -9.88 26.12
C VAL A 441 14.25 -8.77 26.07
N ASP A 442 15.16 -8.87 25.11
CA ASP A 442 16.22 -7.87 24.89
C ASP A 442 15.86 -6.91 23.73
N LEU A 443 14.97 -7.38 22.84
CA LEU A 443 14.52 -6.65 21.64
C LEU A 443 13.01 -6.84 21.42
N VAL A 444 12.29 -5.76 21.14
CA VAL A 444 10.91 -5.77 20.63
C VAL A 444 10.86 -5.17 19.24
N ILE A 445 10.31 -5.93 18.29
CA ILE A 445 10.14 -5.52 16.90
C ILE A 445 8.65 -5.33 16.62
N PHE A 446 8.25 -4.13 16.20
CA PHE A 446 6.88 -3.85 15.80
C PHE A 446 6.70 -4.15 14.32
N ALA A 447 6.00 -5.24 14.00
CA ALA A 447 5.52 -5.60 12.66
C ALA A 447 4.02 -5.30 12.55
N SER A 448 3.61 -4.17 13.07
CA SER A 448 2.22 -3.75 13.27
C SER A 448 1.61 -3.04 12.04
N GLY A 449 2.39 -2.89 10.96
CA GLY A 449 1.91 -2.36 9.68
C GLY A 449 1.85 -0.84 9.62
N PHE A 450 0.93 -0.33 8.78
CA PHE A 450 0.87 1.09 8.39
C PHE A 450 -0.56 1.62 8.46
N GLU A 451 -0.69 2.95 8.56
CA GLU A 451 -1.95 3.69 8.49
C GLU A 451 -2.45 3.70 7.04
N VAL A 452 -3.39 2.82 6.69
CA VAL A 452 -3.86 2.65 5.29
C VAL A 452 -5.27 3.21 5.11
N THR A 453 -6.18 2.94 6.05
CA THR A 453 -7.60 3.34 5.98
C THR A 453 -8.02 4.26 7.13
N SER A 454 -7.08 4.72 7.92
CA SER A 454 -7.29 5.75 8.94
C SER A 454 -7.50 7.15 8.33
N ASP A 455 -7.82 8.13 9.15
CA ASP A 455 -8.00 9.51 8.72
C ASP A 455 -6.80 10.05 7.96
N LEU A 456 -7.05 10.89 6.95
CA LEU A 456 -6.01 11.44 6.07
C LEU A 456 -4.89 12.14 6.82
N LYS A 457 -5.21 12.86 7.91
CA LYS A 457 -4.20 13.54 8.72
C LYS A 457 -3.22 12.55 9.34
N ARG A 458 -3.71 11.38 9.79
CA ARG A 458 -2.86 10.28 10.28
C ARG A 458 -2.03 9.67 9.15
N ARG A 459 -2.63 9.48 7.97
CA ARG A 459 -1.98 8.86 6.80
C ARG A 459 -0.90 9.74 6.19
N TRP A 460 -1.16 11.05 6.05
CA TRP A 460 -0.23 11.98 5.42
C TRP A 460 0.84 12.49 6.37
N GLY A 461 0.52 12.62 7.67
CA GLY A 461 1.43 13.21 8.65
C GLY A 461 1.70 14.71 8.44
N ILE A 462 0.86 15.39 7.66
CA ILE A 462 0.95 16.83 7.37
C ILE A 462 -0.14 17.53 8.17
N ASP A 463 0.27 18.46 9.04
CA ASP A 463 -0.68 19.12 9.95
C ASP A 463 -1.59 20.12 9.25
N THR A 464 -1.07 20.83 8.27
CA THR A 464 -1.75 21.93 7.59
C THR A 464 -1.80 21.70 6.09
N VAL A 465 -3.02 21.55 5.54
CA VAL A 465 -3.30 21.55 4.09
C VAL A 465 -4.50 22.47 3.86
N GLU A 466 -4.23 23.71 3.43
CA GLU A 466 -5.21 24.78 3.34
C GLU A 466 -5.35 25.27 1.89
N GLY A 467 -6.58 25.15 1.36
CA GLY A 467 -6.98 25.64 0.05
C GLY A 467 -7.44 27.10 0.06
N ARG A 468 -8.33 27.44 -0.86
CA ARG A 468 -8.89 28.81 -0.99
C ARG A 468 -9.52 29.28 0.31
N GLY A 469 -9.20 30.51 0.68
CA GLY A 469 -9.73 31.13 1.92
C GLY A 469 -9.30 30.45 3.21
N GLY A 470 -8.21 29.64 3.21
CA GLY A 470 -7.72 28.92 4.39
C GLY A 470 -8.55 27.67 4.73
N LYS A 471 -9.34 27.16 3.80
CA LYS A 471 -10.16 25.96 3.99
C LYS A 471 -9.30 24.72 4.18
N SER A 472 -9.46 24.02 5.29
CA SER A 472 -8.74 22.78 5.58
C SER A 472 -9.27 21.62 4.73
N ILE A 473 -8.38 20.81 4.13
CA ILE A 473 -8.76 19.59 3.41
C ILE A 473 -9.39 18.57 4.36
N TYR A 474 -8.94 18.52 5.60
CA TYR A 474 -9.45 17.60 6.62
C TYR A 474 -10.89 17.91 7.03
N GLU A 475 -11.26 19.20 7.02
CA GLU A 475 -12.65 19.65 7.21
C GLU A 475 -13.47 19.42 5.94
N HIS A 476 -12.89 19.74 4.77
CA HIS A 476 -13.56 19.57 3.47
C HIS A 476 -13.95 18.11 3.22
N TRP A 477 -13.12 17.17 3.62
CA TRP A 477 -13.35 15.73 3.48
C TRP A 477 -13.74 15.00 4.78
N THR A 478 -14.39 15.69 5.71
CA THR A 478 -14.85 15.10 6.99
C THR A 478 -15.71 13.84 6.80
N ASN A 479 -16.48 13.78 5.72
CA ASN A 479 -17.37 12.65 5.40
C ASN A 479 -16.78 11.69 4.35
N GLY A 480 -15.47 11.70 4.15
CA GLY A 480 -14.77 10.97 3.10
C GLY A 480 -14.39 11.88 1.93
N ALA A 481 -13.54 11.36 1.04
CA ALA A 481 -13.09 12.13 -0.11
C ALA A 481 -14.24 12.45 -1.08
N SER A 482 -14.29 13.70 -1.53
CA SER A 482 -15.09 14.14 -2.66
C SER A 482 -14.14 14.71 -3.72
N THR A 483 -14.09 14.08 -4.88
CA THR A 483 -13.13 14.40 -5.93
C THR A 483 -13.79 14.44 -7.30
N PHE A 484 -13.06 14.94 -8.27
CA PHE A 484 -13.33 14.70 -9.68
C PHE A 484 -12.28 13.70 -10.21
N HIS A 485 -12.73 12.60 -10.78
CA HIS A 485 -11.94 11.48 -11.30
C HIS A 485 -10.96 10.82 -10.30
N GLY A 486 -11.16 11.02 -9.00
CA GLY A 486 -10.28 10.47 -7.96
C GLY A 486 -8.94 11.19 -7.82
N VAL A 487 -8.72 12.33 -8.48
CA VAL A 487 -7.40 12.99 -8.56
C VAL A 487 -7.39 14.48 -8.22
N ILE A 488 -8.51 15.18 -8.24
CA ILE A 488 -8.59 16.62 -7.95
C ILE A 488 -9.91 16.94 -7.24
N THR A 489 -9.98 18.00 -6.44
CA THR A 489 -11.22 18.46 -5.79
C THR A 489 -11.44 19.96 -5.98
N ASP A 490 -12.63 20.44 -5.65
CA ASP A 490 -12.95 21.86 -5.59
C ASP A 490 -12.27 22.54 -4.38
N GLU A 491 -12.15 23.86 -4.39
CA GLU A 491 -11.51 24.69 -3.35
C GLU A 491 -10.00 24.46 -3.13
N PHE A 492 -9.39 23.46 -3.80
CA PHE A 492 -7.97 23.15 -3.75
C PHE A 492 -7.38 23.18 -5.17
N PRO A 493 -7.21 24.40 -5.76
CA PRO A 493 -6.79 24.53 -7.15
C PRO A 493 -5.41 23.94 -7.37
N ALA A 494 -5.21 23.28 -8.53
CA ALA A 494 -3.92 22.72 -8.94
C ALA A 494 -3.28 21.75 -7.92
N MET A 495 -4.07 21.17 -7.01
CA MET A 495 -3.63 20.15 -6.07
C MET A 495 -4.23 18.81 -6.46
N PHE A 496 -3.36 17.84 -6.67
CA PHE A 496 -3.72 16.51 -7.15
C PHE A 496 -3.40 15.42 -6.14
N TYR A 497 -4.17 14.34 -6.20
CA TYR A 497 -4.08 13.23 -5.25
C TYR A 497 -3.87 11.92 -5.98
N MET A 498 -2.97 11.09 -5.45
CA MET A 498 -2.73 9.72 -5.91
C MET A 498 -3.02 8.72 -4.79
N GLY A 499 -3.49 7.55 -5.16
CA GLY A 499 -3.80 6.46 -4.22
C GLY A 499 -5.27 6.06 -4.24
N TYR A 500 -5.71 5.43 -3.16
CA TYR A 500 -7.09 4.96 -3.00
C TYR A 500 -7.96 6.08 -2.41
N ILE A 501 -8.42 7.00 -3.27
CA ILE A 501 -9.21 8.15 -2.81
C ILE A 501 -10.67 8.01 -3.23
N GLN A 502 -10.94 7.82 -4.53
CA GLN A 502 -12.30 7.64 -5.05
C GLN A 502 -12.25 7.06 -6.46
N GLY A 503 -13.19 6.20 -6.81
CA GLY A 503 -13.27 5.56 -8.13
C GLY A 503 -12.98 4.07 -8.08
N ALA A 504 -12.69 3.46 -9.25
CA ALA A 504 -12.30 2.06 -9.33
C ALA A 504 -10.89 1.85 -8.77
N THR A 505 -10.70 0.73 -8.07
CA THR A 505 -9.40 0.30 -7.55
C THR A 505 -8.79 -0.77 -8.46
N ASN A 506 -7.47 -0.79 -8.54
CA ASN A 506 -6.72 -1.85 -9.23
C ASN A 506 -5.99 -2.72 -8.20
N SER A 507 -5.94 -4.03 -8.44
CA SER A 507 -5.21 -4.98 -7.59
C SER A 507 -3.70 -4.75 -7.63
N SER A 508 -3.17 -4.22 -8.75
CA SER A 508 -1.82 -3.68 -8.85
C SER A 508 -1.83 -2.19 -8.50
N THR A 509 -1.37 -1.85 -7.31
CA THR A 509 -1.29 -0.45 -6.85
C THR A 509 -0.46 0.42 -7.78
N THR A 510 0.60 -0.12 -8.37
CA THR A 510 1.49 0.62 -9.27
C THR A 510 0.85 0.92 -10.61
N GLU A 511 0.00 0.04 -11.13
CA GLU A 511 -0.80 0.34 -12.32
C GLU A 511 -1.79 1.47 -12.03
N GLN A 512 -2.46 1.43 -10.88
CA GLN A 512 -3.34 2.53 -10.47
C GLN A 512 -2.59 3.86 -10.41
N PHE A 513 -1.41 3.89 -9.80
CA PHE A 513 -0.57 5.09 -9.76
C PHE A 513 -0.16 5.57 -11.15
N GLY A 514 0.19 4.65 -12.05
CA GLY A 514 0.52 4.99 -13.43
C GLY A 514 -0.60 5.69 -14.17
N ARG A 515 -1.84 5.18 -14.05
CA ARG A 515 -3.01 5.79 -14.70
C ARG A 515 -3.42 7.13 -14.06
N GLN A 516 -3.32 7.24 -12.74
CA GLN A 516 -3.53 8.52 -12.06
C GLN A 516 -2.47 9.55 -12.47
N ALA A 517 -1.20 9.16 -12.49
CA ALA A 517 -0.10 10.03 -12.92
C ALA A 517 -0.25 10.52 -14.37
N GLU A 518 -0.64 9.64 -15.29
CA GLU A 518 -0.95 9.97 -16.68
C GLU A 518 -2.07 11.02 -16.77
N HIS A 519 -3.14 10.83 -16.00
CA HIS A 519 -4.28 11.73 -16.00
C HIS A 519 -3.95 13.10 -15.39
N ILE A 520 -3.22 13.12 -14.28
CA ILE A 520 -2.73 14.34 -13.61
C ILE A 520 -1.79 15.11 -14.54
N ALA A 521 -0.81 14.43 -15.13
CA ALA A 521 0.14 15.04 -16.03
C ALA A 521 -0.53 15.63 -17.28
N PHE A 522 -1.58 14.98 -17.79
CA PHE A 522 -2.39 15.54 -18.87
C PHE A 522 -3.07 16.84 -18.45
N MET A 523 -3.71 16.91 -17.26
CA MET A 523 -4.34 18.15 -16.78
C MET A 523 -3.33 19.29 -16.60
N ILE A 524 -2.15 19.00 -16.07
CA ILE A 524 -1.07 19.98 -15.91
C ILE A 524 -0.56 20.45 -17.28
N GLY A 525 -0.28 19.53 -18.20
CA GLY A 525 0.15 19.85 -19.55
C GLY A 525 -0.89 20.66 -20.33
N GLU A 526 -2.18 20.35 -20.17
CA GLU A 526 -3.27 21.10 -20.79
C GLU A 526 -3.39 22.52 -20.22
N THR A 527 -3.17 22.68 -18.91
CA THR A 527 -3.13 24.01 -18.27
C THR A 527 -2.03 24.86 -18.90
N GLN A 528 -0.84 24.30 -19.13
CA GLN A 528 0.28 25.01 -19.78
C GLN A 528 -0.02 25.32 -21.26
N ARG A 529 -0.58 24.35 -22.03
CA ARG A 529 -0.93 24.56 -23.44
C ARG A 529 -1.95 25.68 -23.65
N ARG A 530 -2.85 25.85 -22.69
CA ARG A 530 -3.86 26.95 -22.69
C ARG A 530 -3.28 28.29 -22.24
N GLY A 531 -2.07 28.31 -21.71
CA GLY A 531 -1.51 29.51 -21.07
C GLY A 531 -2.24 29.89 -19.76
N ALA A 532 -2.98 28.94 -19.18
CA ALA A 532 -3.69 29.15 -17.93
C ALA A 532 -2.72 29.04 -16.74
N SER A 533 -3.03 29.76 -15.64
CA SER A 533 -2.22 29.72 -14.43
C SER A 533 -2.47 28.48 -13.61
N THR A 534 -3.74 28.04 -13.56
CA THR A 534 -4.16 26.93 -12.71
C THR A 534 -5.33 26.18 -13.32
N VAL A 535 -5.59 24.99 -12.81
CA VAL A 535 -6.77 24.17 -13.07
C VAL A 535 -7.44 23.84 -11.75
N SER A 536 -8.76 23.91 -11.71
CA SER A 536 -9.54 23.56 -10.52
C SER A 536 -10.70 22.65 -10.92
N ALA A 537 -11.04 21.66 -10.09
CA ALA A 537 -12.32 21.01 -10.27
C ALA A 537 -13.46 22.00 -9.99
N THR A 538 -14.54 21.89 -10.76
CA THR A 538 -15.76 22.65 -10.44
C THR A 538 -16.58 21.90 -9.41
N LYS A 539 -17.35 22.61 -8.61
CA LYS A 539 -18.25 21.99 -7.63
C LYS A 539 -19.22 21.02 -8.29
N GLU A 540 -19.79 21.42 -9.42
CA GLU A 540 -20.71 20.59 -10.21
C GLU A 540 -20.00 19.33 -10.76
N GLY A 541 -18.73 19.46 -11.16
CA GLY A 541 -17.91 18.33 -11.60
C GLY A 541 -17.68 17.32 -10.49
N VAL A 542 -17.31 17.80 -9.30
CA VAL A 542 -17.12 16.95 -8.11
C VAL A 542 -18.42 16.28 -7.70
N GLU A 543 -19.51 17.05 -7.55
CA GLU A 543 -20.82 16.52 -7.16
C GLU A 543 -21.34 15.48 -8.17
N GLY A 544 -21.22 15.77 -9.47
CA GLY A 544 -21.63 14.86 -10.55
C GLY A 544 -20.84 13.58 -10.56
N TYR A 545 -19.51 13.64 -10.37
CA TYR A 545 -18.66 12.47 -10.31
C TYR A 545 -18.92 11.64 -9.03
N CYS A 546 -19.10 12.28 -7.88
CA CYS A 546 -19.48 11.60 -6.65
C CYS A 546 -20.81 10.86 -6.78
N ALA A 547 -21.80 11.50 -7.42
CA ALA A 547 -23.10 10.87 -7.70
C ALA A 547 -22.96 9.67 -8.65
N HIS A 548 -22.11 9.79 -9.70
CA HIS A 548 -21.80 8.68 -10.61
C HIS A 548 -21.17 7.50 -9.88
N CYS A 549 -20.16 7.75 -9.04
CA CYS A 549 -19.54 6.69 -8.24
C CYS A 549 -20.56 6.00 -7.32
N LYS A 550 -21.40 6.78 -6.65
CA LYS A 550 -22.41 6.24 -5.74
C LYS A 550 -23.48 5.41 -6.45
N GLN A 551 -23.92 5.82 -7.64
CA GLN A 551 -24.88 5.06 -8.46
C GLN A 551 -24.33 3.71 -8.92
N ASN A 552 -23.01 3.62 -9.08
CA ASN A 552 -22.31 2.43 -9.55
C ASN A 552 -21.55 1.71 -8.42
N GLU A 553 -21.84 2.00 -7.16
CA GLU A 553 -21.20 1.37 -6.02
C GLU A 553 -21.79 -0.02 -5.75
N VAL A 554 -20.91 -0.99 -5.50
CA VAL A 554 -21.30 -2.30 -4.95
C VAL A 554 -21.22 -2.23 -3.44
N ASP A 555 -22.33 -2.52 -2.77
CA ASP A 555 -22.33 -2.58 -1.30
C ASP A 555 -21.56 -3.81 -0.80
N MET A 556 -20.34 -3.57 -0.33
CA MET A 556 -19.47 -4.57 0.28
C MET A 556 -19.53 -4.56 1.81
N SER A 557 -20.43 -3.79 2.41
CA SER A 557 -20.51 -3.63 3.87
C SER A 557 -20.76 -4.94 4.59
N GLY A 558 -21.60 -5.82 4.05
CA GLY A 558 -21.85 -7.16 4.59
C GLY A 558 -20.57 -7.99 4.69
N PHE A 559 -19.82 -8.08 3.59
CA PHE A 559 -18.53 -8.79 3.58
C PHE A 559 -17.52 -8.19 4.58
N GLN A 560 -17.39 -6.86 4.59
CA GLN A 560 -16.44 -6.17 5.46
C GLN A 560 -16.80 -6.29 6.95
N ASN A 561 -18.09 -6.28 7.27
CA ASN A 561 -18.57 -6.48 8.63
C ASN A 561 -18.30 -7.89 9.16
N ASP A 562 -18.25 -8.89 8.28
CA ASP A 562 -17.91 -10.27 8.64
C ASP A 562 -16.41 -10.50 8.76
N CYS A 563 -15.59 -9.60 8.25
CA CYS A 563 -14.15 -9.69 8.29
C CYS A 563 -13.56 -9.47 9.68
N THR A 564 -12.51 -10.23 10.00
CA THR A 564 -11.65 -9.96 11.17
C THR A 564 -11.04 -8.56 11.06
N PRO A 565 -10.77 -7.87 12.20
CA PRO A 565 -10.12 -6.56 12.19
C PRO A 565 -8.80 -6.55 11.42
N SER A 566 -8.66 -5.63 10.50
CA SER A 566 -7.48 -5.46 9.66
C SER A 566 -7.40 -4.04 9.11
N TYR A 567 -6.31 -3.71 8.44
CA TYR A 567 -6.21 -2.41 7.75
C TYR A 567 -7.19 -2.27 6.57
N PHE A 568 -7.82 -3.35 6.11
CA PHE A 568 -8.84 -3.29 5.06
C PHE A 568 -10.16 -2.69 5.54
N ASN A 569 -10.55 -2.96 6.78
CA ASN A 569 -11.78 -2.48 7.38
C ASN A 569 -11.53 -1.51 8.55
N ASN A 570 -10.40 -0.80 8.55
CA ASN A 570 -9.99 0.13 9.59
C ASN A 570 -10.18 -0.44 11.01
N GLU A 571 -9.66 -1.66 11.24
CA GLU A 571 -9.77 -2.39 12.51
C GLU A 571 -11.21 -2.73 12.93
N GLY A 572 -12.11 -2.89 11.96
CA GLY A 572 -13.53 -3.22 12.18
C GLY A 572 -14.44 -1.99 12.32
N ASP A 573 -14.01 -0.84 11.85
CA ASP A 573 -14.83 0.37 11.79
C ASP A 573 -15.99 0.17 10.81
N LYS A 574 -17.21 0.39 11.30
CA LYS A 574 -18.44 0.21 10.50
C LYS A 574 -18.73 1.36 9.54
N GLU A 575 -18.21 2.54 9.80
CA GLU A 575 -18.46 3.71 8.96
C GLU A 575 -17.63 3.71 7.67
N LEU A 576 -16.46 3.08 7.68
CA LEU A 576 -15.59 2.86 6.51
C LEU A 576 -15.43 4.09 5.60
N LYS A 577 -15.29 5.27 6.17
CA LYS A 577 -15.16 6.54 5.43
C LYS A 577 -14.03 6.51 4.38
N TRP A 578 -12.98 5.74 4.65
CA TRP A 578 -11.78 5.61 3.83
C TRP A 578 -11.58 4.19 3.31
N ALA A 579 -12.68 3.45 3.10
CA ALA A 579 -12.61 2.07 2.66
C ALA A 579 -11.86 1.93 1.33
N LEU A 580 -10.88 1.01 1.30
CA LEU A 580 -10.14 0.64 0.09
C LEU A 580 -11.05 -0.04 -0.95
N PHE A 581 -12.13 -0.66 -0.51
CA PHE A 581 -12.98 -1.53 -1.30
C PHE A 581 -14.42 -1.02 -1.39
N ARG A 582 -14.58 0.20 -1.88
CA ARG A 582 -15.84 0.54 -2.53
C ARG A 582 -15.78 -0.01 -3.93
N GLY A 583 -16.49 -1.12 -4.16
CA GLY A 583 -16.52 -1.72 -5.49
C GLY A 583 -17.19 -0.77 -6.48
N TYR A 584 -16.52 -0.50 -7.58
CA TYR A 584 -17.12 0.22 -8.72
C TYR A 584 -17.63 -0.82 -9.72
N LEU A 585 -18.95 -0.96 -9.82
CA LEU A 585 -19.61 -2.00 -10.60
C LEU A 585 -19.11 -2.12 -12.06
N PRO A 586 -18.88 -1.02 -12.82
CA PRO A 586 -18.33 -1.11 -14.16
C PRO A 586 -16.87 -1.59 -14.21
N GLY A 587 -16.17 -1.62 -13.07
CA GLY A 587 -14.82 -2.13 -12.96
C GLY A 587 -13.72 -1.18 -13.43
N TRP A 588 -12.48 -1.66 -13.30
CA TRP A 588 -11.27 -0.89 -13.59
C TRP A 588 -11.14 -0.51 -15.07
N ASP A 589 -11.43 -1.43 -15.98
CA ASP A 589 -11.29 -1.16 -17.42
C ASP A 589 -12.23 -0.04 -17.87
N ALA A 590 -13.49 -0.07 -17.42
CA ALA A 590 -14.45 1.00 -17.70
C ALA A 590 -14.03 2.34 -17.10
N PHE A 591 -13.46 2.34 -15.90
CA PHE A 591 -12.92 3.53 -15.27
C PHE A 591 -11.73 4.11 -16.06
N ARG A 592 -10.77 3.25 -16.45
CA ARG A 592 -9.63 3.64 -17.28
C ARG A 592 -10.07 4.24 -18.60
N ASP A 593 -11.04 3.61 -19.27
CA ASP A 593 -11.56 4.03 -20.57
C ASP A 593 -12.30 5.37 -20.44
N MET A 594 -13.09 5.56 -19.38
CA MET A 594 -13.73 6.86 -19.05
C MET A 594 -12.69 7.98 -18.92
N LEU A 595 -11.59 7.76 -18.20
CA LEU A 595 -10.50 8.75 -18.08
C LEU A 595 -9.84 9.00 -19.44
N GLY A 596 -9.63 7.96 -20.23
CA GLY A 596 -9.07 8.04 -21.59
C GLY A 596 -9.94 8.87 -22.52
N ASP A 597 -11.24 8.63 -22.52
CA ASP A 597 -12.19 9.34 -23.39
C ASP A 597 -12.34 10.82 -22.97
N TRP A 598 -12.33 11.10 -21.67
CA TRP A 598 -12.30 12.47 -21.18
C TRP A 598 -11.08 13.25 -21.66
N ARG A 599 -9.88 12.60 -21.68
CA ARG A 599 -8.65 13.24 -22.18
C ARG A 599 -8.65 13.49 -23.69
N LYS A 600 -9.37 12.69 -24.48
CA LYS A 600 -9.50 12.83 -25.93
C LYS A 600 -10.48 13.93 -26.34
N GLY A 601 -11.33 14.37 -25.42
CA GLY A 601 -12.34 15.39 -25.70
C GLY A 601 -11.74 16.78 -25.92
N ASP A 602 -12.38 17.60 -26.75
CA ASP A 602 -11.99 19.01 -26.99
C ASP A 602 -12.33 19.90 -25.79
N THR A 603 -13.37 19.54 -25.06
CA THR A 603 -13.79 20.20 -23.83
C THR A 603 -13.54 19.26 -22.65
N HIS A 604 -13.17 19.80 -21.52
CA HIS A 604 -12.87 19.03 -20.33
C HIS A 604 -13.89 19.38 -19.22
N PRO A 605 -15.13 18.88 -19.33
CA PRO A 605 -16.17 19.18 -18.35
C PRO A 605 -15.78 18.70 -16.96
N GLY A 606 -16.19 19.43 -15.93
CA GLY A 606 -15.88 19.14 -14.54
C GLY A 606 -14.61 19.80 -14.02
N VAL A 607 -13.80 20.41 -14.89
CA VAL A 607 -12.67 21.26 -14.50
C VAL A 607 -12.75 22.64 -15.16
N LYS A 608 -12.11 23.60 -14.52
CA LYS A 608 -11.96 24.96 -15.01
C LYS A 608 -10.49 25.32 -15.06
N PHE A 609 -10.04 25.80 -16.24
CA PHE A 609 -8.73 26.39 -16.43
C PHE A 609 -8.84 27.90 -16.20
N GLU A 610 -8.05 28.45 -15.29
CA GLU A 610 -8.13 29.86 -14.90
C GLU A 610 -6.93 30.62 -15.44
N ASP A 611 -7.16 31.77 -16.07
CA ASP A 611 -6.13 32.63 -16.62
C ASP A 611 -5.22 33.23 -15.54
N ALA A 612 -4.02 33.65 -15.94
CA ALA A 612 -3.09 34.36 -15.08
C ALA A 612 -3.71 35.66 -14.56
N SER A 613 -3.53 35.92 -13.27
CA SER A 613 -3.89 37.21 -12.71
C SER A 613 -2.90 38.30 -13.22
N PRO A 614 -3.30 39.58 -13.23
CA PRO A 614 -2.39 40.68 -13.61
C PRO A 614 -1.09 40.71 -12.76
N ASP A 615 -1.15 40.23 -11.52
CA ASP A 615 0.01 40.18 -10.62
C ASP A 615 0.95 39.02 -10.93
N GLU A 616 0.44 37.87 -11.39
CA GLU A 616 1.28 36.77 -11.92
C GLU A 616 2.02 37.17 -13.19
N VAL A 617 1.37 37.90 -14.08
CA VAL A 617 2.00 38.41 -15.30
C VAL A 617 3.15 39.37 -14.95
N ARG A 618 3.01 40.18 -13.89
CA ARG A 618 4.07 41.03 -13.37
C ARG A 618 5.21 40.26 -12.72
N ALA A 619 4.92 39.30 -11.86
CA ALA A 619 5.91 38.49 -11.16
C ALA A 619 6.76 37.66 -12.13
N THR A 620 6.13 37.09 -13.18
CA THR A 620 6.85 36.38 -14.24
C THR A 620 7.73 37.32 -15.06
N ALA A 621 7.27 38.56 -15.32
CA ALA A 621 8.04 39.53 -16.04
C ALA A 621 9.25 40.03 -15.22
N GLU A 622 9.12 40.20 -13.91
CA GLU A 622 10.18 40.61 -13.00
C GLU A 622 11.25 39.52 -12.85
N SER A 623 10.87 38.24 -12.73
CA SER A 623 11.84 37.13 -12.67
C SER A 623 12.65 36.96 -13.96
N LEU A 624 12.04 37.20 -15.13
CA LEU A 624 12.75 37.17 -16.43
C LEU A 624 13.69 38.35 -16.62
N VAL A 625 13.56 39.42 -15.84
CA VAL A 625 14.46 40.59 -15.86
C VAL A 625 15.66 40.37 -14.92
N GLU A 626 15.49 39.63 -13.83
CA GLU A 626 16.57 39.27 -12.90
C GLU A 626 17.50 38.16 -13.43
N GLU A 627 17.05 37.33 -14.37
CA GLU A 627 17.86 36.29 -15.04
C GLU A 627 18.67 36.82 -16.27
N ARG A 628 18.57 38.10 -16.60
CA ARG A 628 19.37 38.75 -17.64
C ARG A 628 20.42 39.70 -17.06
#